data_0c13394fe1bb83a8969767189521fa2e
#
_entry.id   0c13394fe1bb83a8969767189521fa2e
#
_cell.length_a   1.000
_cell.length_b   1.000
_cell.length_c   1.000
_cell.angle_alpha   90.00
_cell.angle_beta   90.00
_cell.angle_gamma   90.00
#
_symmetry.space_group_name_H-M   'P 1'
#
loop_
_entity.id
_entity.type
_entity.pdbx_description
1 polymer ?
#
loop_
_entity_poly.entity_id
_entity_poly.type
_entity_poly.pdbx_seq_one_letter_code
_entity_poly.pdbx_strand_id
1 'polypeptide(L)'
;MNSKDGLSAWQLTMLALGTVVGGSFFLGSSIAIRAAGPAILISFIIGGFLVYIILSALSEMTVANPRPGSFRTYSEEAFGPGLGFVVGWVYWTGLVLAMSSEATAASVFIRAWVPQLSLPLLAILIISGVTVLNLLGAKTLSHLESGLAAIKLAALAGFIGLALALIVGLMPGKPPVGLGVLPAEPAFPWGAAGVAGSMLIVLFSYAGFEIIGLASSEARDPHRTIPRAIKYTIIGLVGLYCAVIATLLPLIPTNILTAETSPLVAALNISGLGWAARSTNIILISAILSTMLAATFGLGRMVRSLADVGQAPAILIEKGDVPYRGIIFSGLAMLVAVSLGYFLPRGIYIFLVSSGGFSLLFAYLIIIITHYRYRRKFGCPPRGNCQLPGFPYTSWVAAVSLILVIATMPLIPGQGSGLYVGIMLTGFYLLLYILFKIAPQRLFLKNTALAKPLFRSSGTKQQGDLKANDDKARD
;
A
#
# COMPACT_ATOMS: atom_id res chain seq x y z
N MET A 1 13.29 19.29 17.74
CA MET A 1 13.44 17.89 18.17
C MET A 1 14.91 17.53 18.08
N ASN A 2 15.51 17.05 19.17
CA ASN A 2 16.91 16.64 19.17
C ASN A 2 17.09 15.47 18.19
N SER A 3 18.15 15.48 17.39
CA SER A 3 18.44 14.47 16.34
C SER A 3 18.66 13.04 16.88
N LYS A 4 18.53 12.83 18.18
CA LYS A 4 18.68 11.53 18.85
C LYS A 4 17.37 10.72 18.96
N ASP A 5 16.20 11.35 18.83
CA ASP A 5 14.89 10.74 19.14
C ASP A 5 14.10 10.26 17.91
N GLY A 6 14.66 10.31 16.68
CA GLY A 6 14.00 9.91 15.45
C GLY A 6 14.07 8.39 15.17
N LEU A 7 13.19 7.91 14.27
CA LEU A 7 13.10 6.50 13.86
C LEU A 7 14.38 6.04 13.16
N SER A 8 14.90 4.89 13.56
CA SER A 8 16.03 4.20 12.91
C SER A 8 15.58 3.51 11.61
N ALA A 9 16.54 3.11 10.76
CA ALA A 9 16.26 2.35 9.53
C ALA A 9 15.51 1.03 9.83
N TRP A 10 15.88 0.34 10.90
CA TRP A 10 15.23 -0.91 11.31
C TRP A 10 13.77 -0.68 11.74
N GLN A 11 13.50 0.38 12.52
CA GLN A 11 12.14 0.72 12.95
C GLN A 11 11.26 1.09 11.75
N LEU A 12 11.76 1.87 10.79
CA LEU A 12 11.04 2.17 9.55
C LEU A 12 10.80 0.92 8.70
N THR A 13 11.78 0.00 8.64
CA THR A 13 11.62 -1.29 7.96
C THR A 13 10.53 -2.13 8.62
N MET A 14 10.56 -2.27 9.94
CA MET A 14 9.54 -3.05 10.67
C MET A 14 8.15 -2.44 10.53
N LEU A 15 8.05 -1.11 10.55
CA LEU A 15 6.80 -0.40 10.28
C LEU A 15 6.27 -0.73 8.88
N ALA A 16 7.12 -0.67 7.85
CA ALA A 16 6.73 -0.99 6.49
C ALA A 16 6.35 -2.47 6.31
N LEU A 17 7.15 -3.41 6.84
CA LEU A 17 6.82 -4.84 6.81
C LEU A 17 5.49 -5.11 7.55
N GLY A 18 5.27 -4.40 8.66
CA GLY A 18 4.05 -4.46 9.43
C GLY A 18 2.81 -3.98 8.68
N THR A 19 2.91 -2.93 7.88
CA THR A 19 1.77 -2.37 7.13
C THR A 19 1.48 -3.11 5.82
N VAL A 20 2.50 -3.69 5.17
CA VAL A 20 2.36 -4.33 3.85
C VAL A 20 1.75 -5.72 3.94
N VAL A 21 2.17 -6.56 4.90
CA VAL A 21 1.73 -7.96 4.98
C VAL A 21 0.29 -8.02 5.49
N GLY A 22 -0.68 -8.22 4.62
CA GLY A 22 -2.12 -8.21 4.89
C GLY A 22 -2.91 -9.23 4.07
N GLY A 23 -4.23 -9.08 4.04
CA GLY A 23 -5.16 -9.99 3.35
C GLY A 23 -4.97 -10.01 1.85
N SER A 24 -4.47 -8.94 1.26
CA SER A 24 -4.08 -8.86 -0.14
C SER A 24 -3.07 -9.95 -0.53
N PHE A 25 -2.09 -10.24 0.35
CA PHE A 25 -1.20 -11.39 0.19
C PHE A 25 -1.87 -12.70 0.60
N PHE A 26 -2.57 -12.73 1.74
CA PHE A 26 -3.09 -13.97 2.31
C PHE A 26 -4.29 -14.57 1.57
N LEU A 27 -5.12 -13.76 0.95
CA LEU A 27 -6.28 -14.22 0.18
C LEU A 27 -6.11 -13.91 -1.31
N GLY A 28 -5.64 -12.71 -1.65
CA GLY A 28 -5.43 -12.27 -3.03
C GLY A 28 -4.45 -13.15 -3.79
N SER A 29 -3.40 -13.67 -3.12
CA SER A 29 -2.44 -14.56 -3.75
C SER A 29 -3.08 -15.83 -4.34
N SER A 30 -4.20 -16.33 -3.81
CA SER A 30 -4.94 -17.44 -4.42
C SER A 30 -5.34 -17.14 -5.87
N ILE A 31 -5.84 -15.92 -6.10
CA ILE A 31 -6.28 -15.48 -7.44
C ILE A 31 -5.06 -15.31 -8.36
N ALA A 32 -4.00 -14.70 -7.85
CA ALA A 32 -2.77 -14.46 -8.60
C ALA A 32 -2.06 -15.78 -8.98
N ILE A 33 -1.95 -16.72 -8.02
CA ILE A 33 -1.35 -18.04 -8.24
C ILE A 33 -2.18 -18.83 -9.25
N ARG A 34 -3.51 -18.84 -9.14
CA ARG A 34 -4.38 -19.51 -10.10
C ARG A 34 -4.23 -18.95 -11.51
N ALA A 35 -4.00 -17.65 -11.65
CA ALA A 35 -3.82 -16.99 -12.94
C ALA A 35 -2.44 -17.28 -13.57
N ALA A 36 -1.36 -17.22 -12.79
CA ALA A 36 0.00 -17.35 -13.29
C ALA A 36 0.57 -18.77 -13.16
N GLY A 37 -0.06 -19.65 -12.35
CA GLY A 37 0.49 -20.96 -12.03
C GLY A 37 1.84 -20.86 -11.29
N PRO A 38 2.74 -21.82 -11.47
CA PRO A 38 4.09 -21.78 -10.92
C PRO A 38 4.91 -20.52 -11.30
N ALA A 39 4.61 -19.91 -12.47
CA ALA A 39 5.24 -18.66 -12.91
C ALA A 39 4.92 -17.44 -12.02
N ILE A 40 4.04 -17.57 -11.03
CA ILE A 40 3.74 -16.51 -10.06
C ILE A 40 4.98 -15.97 -9.35
N LEU A 41 6.01 -16.80 -9.15
CA LEU A 41 7.29 -16.36 -8.60
C LEU A 41 7.94 -15.26 -9.44
N ILE A 42 7.83 -15.35 -10.77
CA ILE A 42 8.32 -14.32 -11.70
C ILE A 42 7.53 -13.01 -11.46
N SER A 43 6.20 -13.10 -11.29
CA SER A 43 5.37 -11.94 -11.00
C SER A 43 5.77 -11.24 -9.69
N PHE A 44 6.05 -12.01 -8.63
CA PHE A 44 6.53 -11.43 -7.35
C PHE A 44 7.90 -10.78 -7.47
N ILE A 45 8.84 -11.35 -8.24
CA ILE A 45 10.17 -10.78 -8.48
C ILE A 45 10.04 -9.47 -9.30
N ILE A 46 9.27 -9.49 -10.40
CA ILE A 46 9.03 -8.30 -11.23
C ILE A 46 8.31 -7.22 -10.42
N GLY A 47 7.28 -7.59 -9.65
CA GLY A 47 6.56 -6.68 -8.76
C GLY A 47 7.47 -6.05 -7.72
N GLY A 48 8.34 -6.85 -7.09
CA GLY A 48 9.35 -6.35 -6.14
C GLY A 48 10.34 -5.38 -6.77
N PHE A 49 10.76 -5.63 -8.01
CA PHE A 49 11.62 -4.71 -8.75
C PHE A 49 10.91 -3.39 -9.08
N LEU A 50 9.66 -3.43 -9.49
CA LEU A 50 8.85 -2.22 -9.72
C LEU A 50 8.66 -1.42 -8.42
N VAL A 51 8.36 -2.09 -7.31
CA VAL A 51 8.24 -1.47 -5.98
C VAL A 51 9.56 -0.82 -5.56
N TYR A 52 10.71 -1.47 -5.82
CA TYR A 52 12.02 -0.87 -5.58
C TYR A 52 12.21 0.45 -6.35
N ILE A 53 11.84 0.48 -7.62
CA ILE A 53 11.94 1.72 -8.45
C ILE A 53 11.03 2.82 -7.87
N ILE A 54 9.77 2.48 -7.54
CA ILE A 54 8.79 3.43 -7.02
C ILE A 54 9.26 4.01 -5.68
N LEU A 55 9.72 3.15 -4.77
CA LEU A 55 10.25 3.56 -3.47
C LEU A 55 11.51 4.42 -3.60
N SER A 56 12.43 4.05 -4.49
CA SER A 56 13.65 4.83 -4.74
C SER A 56 13.31 6.22 -5.27
N ALA A 57 12.34 6.31 -6.19
CA ALA A 57 11.85 7.57 -6.72
C ALA A 57 11.19 8.44 -5.63
N LEU A 58 10.33 7.84 -4.81
CA LEU A 58 9.68 8.52 -3.68
C LEU A 58 10.71 9.01 -2.65
N SER A 59 11.70 8.16 -2.35
CA SER A 59 12.78 8.46 -1.43
C SER A 59 13.60 9.67 -1.85
N GLU A 60 13.99 9.76 -3.13
CA GLU A 60 14.76 10.93 -3.62
C GLU A 60 14.01 12.24 -3.38
N MET A 61 12.71 12.28 -3.69
CA MET A 61 11.89 13.46 -3.46
C MET A 61 11.75 13.78 -1.98
N THR A 62 11.55 12.76 -1.16
CA THR A 62 11.33 12.90 0.29
C THR A 62 12.61 13.32 1.02
N VAL A 63 13.76 12.76 0.65
CA VAL A 63 15.07 13.14 1.23
C VAL A 63 15.46 14.56 0.83
N ALA A 64 15.15 14.95 -0.41
CA ALA A 64 15.45 16.30 -0.89
C ALA A 64 14.64 17.39 -0.17
N ASN A 65 13.35 17.12 0.09
CA ASN A 65 12.43 18.09 0.68
C ASN A 65 11.31 17.37 1.45
N PRO A 66 11.54 16.96 2.72
CA PRO A 66 10.51 16.31 3.52
C PRO A 66 9.27 17.21 3.66
N ARG A 67 8.13 16.77 3.12
CA ARG A 67 6.87 17.54 3.14
C ARG A 67 5.71 16.72 3.69
N PRO A 68 4.81 17.30 4.47
CA PRO A 68 3.53 16.70 4.82
C PRO A 68 2.74 16.38 3.54
N GLY A 69 2.04 15.24 3.52
CA GLY A 69 1.30 14.79 2.34
C GLY A 69 2.14 14.08 1.28
N SER A 70 3.48 13.98 1.46
CA SER A 70 4.38 13.16 0.64
C SER A 70 4.14 13.32 -0.87
N PHE A 71 3.93 12.23 -1.62
CA PHE A 71 3.78 12.22 -3.08
C PHE A 71 2.66 13.12 -3.60
N ARG A 72 1.58 13.36 -2.84
CA ARG A 72 0.54 14.32 -3.19
C ARG A 72 1.12 15.73 -3.32
N THR A 73 1.88 16.15 -2.31
CA THR A 73 2.49 17.49 -2.28
C THR A 73 3.53 17.64 -3.37
N TYR A 74 4.36 16.62 -3.62
CA TYR A 74 5.33 16.65 -4.73
C TYR A 74 4.65 16.71 -6.10
N SER A 75 3.51 16.03 -6.28
CA SER A 75 2.72 16.09 -7.50
C SER A 75 2.12 17.48 -7.71
N GLU A 76 1.67 18.12 -6.64
CA GLU A 76 1.17 19.49 -6.64
C GLU A 76 2.28 20.49 -7.02
N GLU A 77 3.48 20.36 -6.44
CA GLU A 77 4.65 21.20 -6.76
C GLU A 77 5.13 21.01 -8.21
N ALA A 78 5.03 19.79 -8.72
CA ALA A 78 5.49 19.50 -10.09
C ALA A 78 4.49 19.90 -11.18
N PHE A 79 3.19 19.71 -10.96
CA PHE A 79 2.16 19.82 -12.00
C PHE A 79 1.01 20.78 -11.64
N GLY A 80 1.04 21.35 -10.44
CA GLY A 80 0.02 22.27 -9.96
C GLY A 80 -1.06 21.61 -9.11
N PRO A 81 -1.94 22.45 -8.47
CA PRO A 81 -2.87 22.02 -7.44
C PRO A 81 -3.93 21.02 -7.94
N GLY A 82 -4.24 21.03 -9.24
CA GLY A 82 -5.20 20.08 -9.82
C GLY A 82 -4.72 18.64 -9.76
N LEU A 83 -3.45 18.37 -10.09
CA LEU A 83 -2.93 17.01 -10.00
C LEU A 83 -2.78 16.58 -8.54
N GLY A 84 -2.35 17.48 -7.63
CA GLY A 84 -2.30 17.19 -6.20
C GLY A 84 -3.66 16.81 -5.63
N PHE A 85 -4.72 17.52 -6.03
CA PHE A 85 -6.11 17.20 -5.66
C PHE A 85 -6.52 15.80 -6.15
N VAL A 86 -6.39 15.55 -7.46
CA VAL A 86 -6.81 14.27 -8.06
C VAL A 86 -6.06 13.10 -7.44
N VAL A 87 -4.73 13.19 -7.34
CA VAL A 87 -3.89 12.12 -6.75
C VAL A 87 -4.24 11.87 -5.30
N GLY A 88 -4.45 12.93 -4.50
CA GLY A 88 -4.82 12.80 -3.09
C GLY A 88 -6.13 12.06 -2.90
N TRP A 89 -7.16 12.44 -3.62
CA TRP A 89 -8.49 11.82 -3.52
C TRP A 89 -8.57 10.43 -4.16
N VAL A 90 -7.91 10.20 -5.31
CA VAL A 90 -7.84 8.87 -5.92
C VAL A 90 -7.11 7.90 -5.01
N TYR A 91 -5.97 8.30 -4.44
CA TYR A 91 -5.23 7.47 -3.48
C TYR A 91 -6.04 7.18 -2.22
N TRP A 92 -6.69 8.22 -1.63
CA TRP A 92 -7.54 8.02 -0.45
C TRP A 92 -8.67 7.04 -0.74
N THR A 93 -9.37 7.20 -1.86
CA THR A 93 -10.44 6.26 -2.26
C THR A 93 -9.88 4.86 -2.51
N GLY A 94 -8.72 4.76 -3.17
CA GLY A 94 -8.04 3.49 -3.38
C GLY A 94 -7.73 2.77 -2.07
N LEU A 95 -7.24 3.50 -1.08
CA LEU A 95 -6.93 2.94 0.23
C LEU A 95 -8.21 2.59 1.04
N VAL A 96 -9.30 3.36 0.89
CA VAL A 96 -10.63 3.00 1.44
C VAL A 96 -11.10 1.67 0.86
N LEU A 97 -11.03 1.48 -0.45
CA LEU A 97 -11.43 0.24 -1.13
C LEU A 97 -10.50 -0.92 -0.75
N ALA A 98 -9.19 -0.65 -0.62
CA ALA A 98 -8.21 -1.62 -0.16
C ALA A 98 -8.54 -2.12 1.27
N MET A 99 -8.79 -1.22 2.22
CA MET A 99 -9.14 -1.60 3.59
C MET A 99 -10.52 -2.29 3.66
N SER A 100 -11.44 -1.94 2.78
CA SER A 100 -12.72 -2.64 2.65
C SER A 100 -12.52 -4.08 2.11
N SER A 101 -11.57 -4.29 1.21
CA SER A 101 -11.19 -5.63 0.75
C SER A 101 -10.51 -6.45 1.87
N GLU A 102 -9.67 -5.81 2.69
CA GLU A 102 -9.05 -6.43 3.88
C GLU A 102 -10.13 -6.87 4.87
N ALA A 103 -11.11 -6.02 5.19
CA ALA A 103 -12.24 -6.39 6.03
C ALA A 103 -13.04 -7.56 5.46
N THR A 104 -13.23 -7.59 4.15
CA THR A 104 -13.91 -8.68 3.44
C THR A 104 -13.07 -9.97 3.54
N ALA A 105 -11.75 -9.91 3.36
CA ALA A 105 -10.86 -11.06 3.52
C ALA A 105 -10.89 -11.62 4.96
N ALA A 106 -10.82 -10.75 5.97
CA ALA A 106 -10.97 -11.18 7.37
C ALA A 106 -12.33 -11.83 7.62
N SER A 107 -13.40 -11.29 7.01
CA SER A 107 -14.75 -11.86 7.11
C SER A 107 -14.84 -13.26 6.50
N VAL A 108 -14.15 -13.50 5.36
CA VAL A 108 -14.05 -14.84 4.75
C VAL A 108 -13.42 -15.82 5.73
N PHE A 109 -12.35 -15.41 6.40
CA PHE A 109 -11.65 -16.28 7.38
C PHE A 109 -12.47 -16.53 8.63
N ILE A 110 -13.18 -15.53 9.16
CA ILE A 110 -14.06 -15.68 10.34
C ILE A 110 -15.26 -16.57 10.01
N ARG A 111 -15.82 -16.45 8.80
CA ARG A 111 -16.98 -17.22 8.36
C ARG A 111 -16.72 -18.73 8.36
N ALA A 112 -15.47 -19.18 8.27
CA ALA A 112 -15.11 -20.59 8.44
C ALA A 112 -15.53 -21.16 9.81
N TRP A 113 -15.70 -20.30 10.83
CA TRP A 113 -16.16 -20.71 12.19
C TRP A 113 -17.59 -20.29 12.49
N VAL A 114 -18.07 -19.21 11.85
CA VAL A 114 -19.43 -18.67 12.07
C VAL A 114 -20.16 -18.53 10.72
N PRO A 115 -20.52 -19.66 10.09
CA PRO A 115 -21.10 -19.67 8.73
C PRO A 115 -22.46 -18.99 8.63
N GLN A 116 -23.15 -18.77 9.75
CA GLN A 116 -24.47 -18.13 9.81
C GLN A 116 -24.41 -16.61 9.51
N LEU A 117 -23.27 -15.97 9.75
CA LEU A 117 -23.14 -14.53 9.52
C LEU A 117 -22.80 -14.25 8.05
N SER A 118 -23.42 -13.22 7.49
CA SER A 118 -23.14 -12.77 6.13
C SER A 118 -21.79 -12.05 6.07
N LEU A 119 -21.07 -12.18 4.95
CA LEU A 119 -19.78 -11.50 4.74
C LEU A 119 -19.87 -9.99 4.93
N PRO A 120 -20.88 -9.26 4.36
CA PRO A 120 -20.99 -7.83 4.58
C PRO A 120 -21.18 -7.44 6.04
N LEU A 121 -21.98 -8.21 6.80
CA LEU A 121 -22.20 -7.94 8.23
C LEU A 121 -20.89 -8.06 9.02
N LEU A 122 -20.14 -9.14 8.79
CA LEU A 122 -18.81 -9.32 9.42
C LEU A 122 -17.86 -8.17 9.07
N ALA A 123 -17.82 -7.78 7.79
CA ALA A 123 -16.97 -6.67 7.35
C ALA A 123 -17.37 -5.33 7.98
N ILE A 124 -18.67 -5.07 8.13
CA ILE A 124 -19.19 -3.88 8.83
C ILE A 124 -18.74 -3.88 10.30
N LEU A 125 -18.84 -5.00 10.99
CA LEU A 125 -18.40 -5.13 12.40
C LEU A 125 -16.88 -4.89 12.53
N ILE A 126 -16.08 -5.48 11.63
CA ILE A 126 -14.63 -5.30 11.60
C ILE A 126 -14.26 -3.84 11.37
N ILE A 127 -14.83 -3.19 10.35
CA ILE A 127 -14.54 -1.78 10.03
C ILE A 127 -14.95 -0.87 11.20
N SER A 128 -16.11 -1.12 11.79
CA SER A 128 -16.57 -0.35 12.96
C SER A 128 -15.62 -0.50 14.13
N GLY A 129 -15.20 -1.74 14.45
CA GLY A 129 -14.23 -2.01 15.51
C GLY A 129 -12.88 -1.35 15.25
N VAL A 130 -12.32 -1.49 14.04
CA VAL A 130 -11.05 -0.87 13.65
C VAL A 130 -11.14 0.65 13.72
N THR A 131 -12.26 1.25 13.27
CA THR A 131 -12.47 2.69 13.32
C THR A 131 -12.49 3.18 14.77
N VAL A 132 -13.25 2.51 15.65
CA VAL A 132 -13.31 2.85 17.09
C VAL A 132 -11.93 2.73 17.75
N LEU A 133 -11.20 1.64 17.47
CA LEU A 133 -9.84 1.45 18.01
C LEU A 133 -8.89 2.56 17.57
N ASN A 134 -9.02 3.06 16.33
CA ASN A 134 -8.22 4.18 15.84
C ASN A 134 -8.48 5.50 16.59
N LEU A 135 -9.66 5.67 17.20
CA LEU A 135 -9.97 6.83 18.02
C LEU A 135 -9.24 6.81 19.38
N LEU A 136 -8.64 5.69 19.81
CA LEU A 136 -7.85 5.60 21.04
C LEU A 136 -6.49 6.30 20.93
N GLY A 137 -6.11 6.72 19.73
CA GLY A 137 -4.91 7.53 19.47
C GLY A 137 -3.66 6.74 19.14
N ALA A 138 -2.68 7.46 18.58
CA ALA A 138 -1.49 6.90 17.96
C ALA A 138 -0.60 6.07 18.90
N LYS A 139 -0.47 6.43 20.17
CA LYS A 139 0.39 5.68 21.13
C LYS A 139 -0.12 4.27 21.38
N THR A 140 -1.40 4.11 21.70
CA THR A 140 -2.02 2.81 21.93
C THR A 140 -1.96 1.94 20.68
N LEU A 141 -2.22 2.57 19.52
CA LEU A 141 -2.20 1.91 18.22
C LEU A 141 -0.81 1.36 17.87
N SER A 142 0.25 2.14 18.06
CA SER A 142 1.63 1.76 17.76
C SER A 142 2.10 0.53 18.55
N HIS A 143 1.71 0.41 19.82
CA HIS A 143 2.03 -0.77 20.63
C HIS A 143 1.30 -2.03 20.14
N LEU A 144 0.01 -1.91 19.85
CA LEU A 144 -0.80 -3.01 19.31
C LEU A 144 -0.25 -3.46 17.94
N GLU A 145 0.04 -2.52 17.06
CA GLU A 145 0.54 -2.79 15.71
C GLU A 145 1.89 -3.50 15.73
N SER A 146 2.82 -3.06 16.58
CA SER A 146 4.15 -3.67 16.69
C SER A 146 4.07 -5.14 17.13
N GLY A 147 3.21 -5.46 18.09
CA GLY A 147 2.99 -6.84 18.54
C GLY A 147 2.36 -7.71 17.45
N LEU A 148 1.32 -7.20 16.79
CA LEU A 148 0.64 -7.91 15.70
C LEU A 148 1.56 -8.09 14.47
N ALA A 149 2.41 -7.11 14.17
CA ALA A 149 3.40 -7.20 13.09
C ALA A 149 4.42 -8.33 13.35
N ALA A 150 4.92 -8.45 14.58
CA ALA A 150 5.83 -9.54 14.94
C ALA A 150 5.16 -10.92 14.80
N ILE A 151 3.91 -11.06 15.24
CA ILE A 151 3.13 -12.31 15.13
C ILE A 151 2.97 -12.72 13.67
N LYS A 152 2.60 -11.79 12.77
CA LYS A 152 2.39 -12.13 11.34
C LYS A 152 3.69 -12.52 10.62
N LEU A 153 4.81 -11.88 10.91
CA LEU A 153 6.10 -12.25 10.35
C LEU A 153 6.56 -13.62 10.87
N ALA A 154 6.40 -13.87 12.18
CA ALA A 154 6.67 -15.17 12.78
C ALA A 154 5.79 -16.28 12.18
N ALA A 155 4.53 -15.99 11.88
CA ALA A 155 3.62 -16.96 11.24
C ALA A 155 4.06 -17.33 9.82
N LEU A 156 4.48 -16.36 9.01
CA LEU A 156 5.01 -16.64 7.67
C LEU A 156 6.31 -17.45 7.74
N ALA A 157 7.21 -17.10 8.66
CA ALA A 157 8.43 -17.89 8.91
C ALA A 157 8.10 -19.32 9.40
N GLY A 158 7.12 -19.45 10.27
CA GLY A 158 6.60 -20.74 10.75
C GLY A 158 5.99 -21.59 9.62
N PHE A 159 5.21 -20.94 8.72
CA PHE A 159 4.68 -21.61 7.53
C PHE A 159 5.80 -22.13 6.63
N ILE A 160 6.82 -21.30 6.35
CA ILE A 160 7.98 -21.71 5.56
C ILE A 160 8.68 -22.90 6.22
N GLY A 161 8.89 -22.86 7.54
CA GLY A 161 9.51 -23.97 8.28
C GLY A 161 8.70 -25.26 8.20
N LEU A 162 7.38 -25.19 8.38
CA LEU A 162 6.48 -26.35 8.25
C LEU A 162 6.45 -26.89 6.81
N ALA A 163 6.37 -26.01 5.83
CA ALA A 163 6.37 -26.40 4.43
C ALA A 163 7.70 -27.09 4.03
N LEU A 164 8.84 -26.53 4.44
CA LEU A 164 10.14 -27.16 4.23
C LEU A 164 10.24 -28.52 4.94
N ALA A 165 9.75 -28.65 6.17
CA ALA A 165 9.72 -29.91 6.89
C ALA A 165 8.88 -30.98 6.17
N LEU A 166 7.75 -30.60 5.56
CA LEU A 166 6.96 -31.50 4.70
C LEU A 166 7.69 -31.87 3.40
N ILE A 167 8.31 -30.90 2.74
CA ILE A 167 9.03 -31.10 1.49
C ILE A 167 10.20 -32.07 1.67
N VAL A 168 10.98 -31.89 2.73
CA VAL A 168 12.17 -32.72 3.02
C VAL A 168 11.82 -34.05 3.71
N GLY A 169 10.58 -34.17 4.26
CA GLY A 169 10.15 -35.39 4.97
C GLY A 169 10.57 -35.45 6.43
N LEU A 170 10.80 -34.31 7.06
CA LEU A 170 11.13 -34.22 8.49
C LEU A 170 9.91 -34.37 9.40
N MET A 171 8.68 -34.43 8.82
CA MET A 171 7.46 -34.56 9.61
C MET A 171 7.19 -36.04 10.00
N PRO A 172 7.07 -36.36 11.31
CA PRO A 172 6.78 -37.72 11.74
C PRO A 172 5.46 -38.25 11.14
N GLY A 173 5.53 -39.48 10.62
CA GLY A 173 4.36 -40.15 10.04
C GLY A 173 3.88 -39.63 8.68
N LYS A 174 4.67 -38.80 8.00
CA LYS A 174 4.37 -38.31 6.65
C LYS A 174 5.52 -38.58 5.69
N PRO A 175 5.23 -39.05 4.45
CA PRO A 175 6.27 -39.19 3.42
C PRO A 175 6.74 -37.80 2.97
N PRO A 176 8.00 -37.68 2.47
CA PRO A 176 8.49 -36.44 1.89
C PRO A 176 7.67 -36.03 0.67
N VAL A 177 7.23 -34.79 0.61
CA VAL A 177 6.50 -34.24 -0.53
C VAL A 177 7.43 -34.01 -1.74
N GLY A 178 8.69 -33.66 -1.48
CA GLY A 178 9.66 -33.33 -2.54
C GLY A 178 9.17 -32.20 -3.43
N LEU A 179 9.19 -32.38 -4.75
CA LEU A 179 8.61 -31.44 -5.70
C LEU A 179 7.07 -31.48 -5.75
N GLY A 180 6.43 -32.44 -5.07
CA GLY A 180 4.97 -32.52 -4.92
C GLY A 180 4.23 -32.50 -6.25
N VAL A 181 3.31 -31.54 -6.36
CA VAL A 181 2.45 -31.37 -7.55
C VAL A 181 3.13 -30.62 -8.70
N LEU A 182 4.26 -29.91 -8.45
CA LEU A 182 4.90 -29.04 -9.44
C LEU A 182 5.25 -29.71 -10.78
N PRO A 183 5.78 -30.95 -10.83
CA PRO A 183 6.11 -31.57 -12.12
C PRO A 183 4.91 -31.86 -13.02
N ALA A 184 3.72 -31.95 -12.42
CA ALA A 184 2.48 -32.21 -13.16
C ALA A 184 1.77 -30.91 -13.61
N GLU A 185 2.21 -29.75 -13.12
CA GLU A 185 1.60 -28.48 -13.46
C GLU A 185 2.28 -27.77 -14.63
N PRO A 186 1.54 -27.17 -15.56
CA PRO A 186 2.13 -26.33 -16.57
C PRO A 186 2.76 -25.08 -15.93
N ALA A 187 4.05 -24.82 -16.25
CA ALA A 187 4.76 -23.67 -15.68
C ALA A 187 4.05 -22.33 -15.97
N PHE A 188 3.40 -22.20 -17.12
CA PHE A 188 2.66 -21.05 -17.60
C PHE A 188 1.27 -21.44 -18.09
N PRO A 189 0.28 -21.69 -17.20
CA PRO A 189 -1.04 -22.20 -17.61
C PRO A 189 -1.76 -21.28 -18.60
N TRP A 190 -1.61 -19.98 -18.46
CA TRP A 190 -2.20 -18.93 -19.33
C TRP A 190 -1.14 -18.13 -20.08
N GLY A 191 0.09 -18.66 -20.21
CA GLY A 191 1.20 -17.99 -20.88
C GLY A 191 1.56 -16.65 -20.23
N ALA A 192 2.05 -15.70 -21.03
CA ALA A 192 2.39 -14.35 -20.57
C ALA A 192 1.18 -13.57 -20.05
N ALA A 193 -0.03 -13.85 -20.54
CA ALA A 193 -1.26 -13.19 -20.10
C ALA A 193 -1.59 -13.52 -18.63
N GLY A 194 -1.31 -14.74 -18.17
CA GLY A 194 -1.48 -15.12 -16.76
C GLY A 194 -0.54 -14.36 -15.82
N VAL A 195 0.73 -14.23 -16.22
CA VAL A 195 1.73 -13.44 -15.49
C VAL A 195 1.32 -11.96 -15.45
N ALA A 196 0.99 -11.37 -16.59
CA ALA A 196 0.57 -9.97 -16.69
C ALA A 196 -0.70 -9.69 -15.88
N GLY A 197 -1.70 -10.56 -15.97
CA GLY A 197 -2.96 -10.43 -15.22
C GLY A 197 -2.79 -10.59 -13.71
N SER A 198 -1.82 -11.40 -13.25
CA SER A 198 -1.52 -11.54 -11.81
C SER A 198 -0.87 -10.28 -11.21
N MET A 199 -0.23 -9.43 -12.03
CA MET A 199 0.58 -8.30 -11.57
C MET A 199 -0.20 -7.27 -10.76
N LEU A 200 -1.49 -7.04 -11.04
CA LEU A 200 -2.31 -6.14 -10.22
C LEU A 200 -2.34 -6.59 -8.76
N ILE A 201 -2.66 -7.87 -8.53
CA ILE A 201 -2.78 -8.44 -7.18
C ILE A 201 -1.39 -8.53 -6.53
N VAL A 202 -0.36 -8.86 -7.28
CA VAL A 202 1.02 -8.90 -6.79
C VAL A 202 1.46 -7.51 -6.32
N LEU A 203 1.28 -6.46 -7.13
CA LEU A 203 1.62 -5.08 -6.74
C LEU A 203 0.74 -4.60 -5.59
N PHE A 204 -0.54 -4.99 -5.56
CA PHE A 204 -1.42 -4.70 -4.43
C PHE A 204 -0.99 -5.41 -3.14
N SER A 205 -0.39 -6.61 -3.25
CA SER A 205 0.16 -7.33 -2.09
C SER A 205 1.42 -6.65 -1.50
N TYR A 206 2.08 -5.83 -2.29
CA TYR A 206 3.18 -4.98 -1.81
C TYR A 206 2.71 -3.60 -1.31
N ALA A 207 1.45 -3.20 -1.53
CA ALA A 207 0.95 -1.88 -1.12
C ALA A 207 1.08 -1.65 0.39
N GLY A 208 1.32 -0.39 0.78
CA GLY A 208 1.62 -0.01 2.17
C GLY A 208 3.10 0.37 2.38
N PHE A 209 3.98 0.06 1.44
CA PHE A 209 5.40 0.42 1.50
C PHE A 209 5.62 1.94 1.50
N GLU A 210 4.71 2.70 0.95
CA GLU A 210 4.73 4.17 0.88
C GLU A 210 4.70 4.83 2.27
N ILE A 211 4.39 4.07 3.32
CA ILE A 211 4.48 4.53 4.72
C ILE A 211 5.89 5.04 5.05
N ILE A 212 6.93 4.49 4.44
CA ILE A 212 8.31 4.96 4.60
C ILE A 212 8.42 6.42 4.15
N GLY A 213 7.76 6.79 3.05
CA GLY A 213 7.70 8.17 2.57
C GLY A 213 6.91 9.10 3.50
N LEU A 214 5.81 8.60 4.07
CA LEU A 214 4.98 9.37 5.01
C LEU A 214 5.65 9.56 6.39
N ALA A 215 6.41 8.56 6.86
CA ALA A 215 7.14 8.58 8.12
C ALA A 215 8.55 9.19 8.01
N SER A 216 8.94 9.65 6.83
CA SER A 216 10.29 10.17 6.56
C SER A 216 10.67 11.41 7.37
N SER A 217 9.70 12.26 7.72
CA SER A 217 9.90 13.44 8.58
C SER A 217 10.22 13.05 10.03
N GLU A 218 9.96 11.82 10.43
CA GLU A 218 10.23 11.26 11.76
C GLU A 218 11.56 10.48 11.80
N ALA A 219 12.27 10.35 10.67
CA ALA A 219 13.53 9.63 10.60
C ALA A 219 14.69 10.39 11.27
N ARG A 220 15.55 9.69 12.02
CA ARG A 220 16.67 10.25 12.76
C ARG A 220 17.71 10.95 11.89
N ASP A 221 18.03 10.41 10.73
CA ASP A 221 18.89 10.97 9.67
C ASP A 221 18.29 10.54 8.34
N PRO A 222 17.34 11.31 7.77
CA PRO A 222 16.62 10.93 6.59
C PRO A 222 17.52 10.52 5.43
N HIS A 223 18.65 11.19 5.23
CA HIS A 223 19.57 10.93 4.13
C HIS A 223 20.22 9.54 4.17
N ARG A 224 20.42 8.97 5.35
CA ARG A 224 21.00 7.64 5.55
C ARG A 224 19.98 6.59 5.92
N THR A 225 19.00 6.98 6.72
CA THR A 225 17.99 6.07 7.29
C THR A 225 17.01 5.58 6.24
N ILE A 226 16.48 6.50 5.41
CA ILE A 226 15.45 6.16 4.42
C ILE A 226 15.98 5.18 3.35
N PRO A 227 17.14 5.41 2.69
CA PRO A 227 17.67 4.47 1.70
C PRO A 227 17.95 3.07 2.27
N ARG A 228 18.43 3.00 3.52
CA ARG A 228 18.65 1.72 4.19
C ARG A 228 17.33 1.00 4.53
N ALA A 229 16.35 1.75 5.03
CA ALA A 229 15.03 1.20 5.31
C ALA A 229 14.39 0.63 4.05
N ILE A 230 14.44 1.35 2.93
CA ILE A 230 13.94 0.87 1.63
C ILE A 230 14.62 -0.43 1.22
N LYS A 231 15.96 -0.47 1.25
CA LYS A 231 16.71 -1.68 0.89
C LYS A 231 16.31 -2.87 1.74
N TYR A 232 16.23 -2.70 3.06
CA TYR A 232 15.83 -3.78 3.98
C TYR A 232 14.38 -4.20 3.78
N THR A 233 13.47 -3.25 3.56
CA THR A 233 12.06 -3.53 3.29
C THR A 233 11.90 -4.35 2.00
N ILE A 234 12.52 -3.93 0.90
CA ILE A 234 12.40 -4.65 -0.37
C ILE A 234 12.99 -6.05 -0.28
N ILE A 235 14.22 -6.21 0.24
CA ILE A 235 14.83 -7.51 0.40
C ILE A 235 13.99 -8.40 1.32
N GLY A 236 13.48 -7.84 2.42
CA GLY A 236 12.65 -8.56 3.37
C GLY A 236 11.31 -9.00 2.75
N LEU A 237 10.59 -8.09 2.09
CA LEU A 237 9.28 -8.40 1.49
C LEU A 237 9.39 -9.37 0.31
N VAL A 238 10.27 -9.07 -0.66
CA VAL A 238 10.43 -9.92 -1.85
C VAL A 238 10.94 -11.29 -1.44
N GLY A 239 11.96 -11.34 -0.56
CA GLY A 239 12.51 -12.59 -0.05
C GLY A 239 11.46 -13.41 0.70
N LEU A 240 10.70 -12.78 1.59
CA LEU A 240 9.65 -13.45 2.38
C LEU A 240 8.53 -13.98 1.48
N TYR A 241 8.02 -13.15 0.57
CA TYR A 241 6.92 -13.56 -0.32
C TYR A 241 7.35 -14.64 -1.30
N CYS A 242 8.53 -14.52 -1.90
CA CYS A 242 9.07 -15.56 -2.77
C CYS A 242 9.33 -16.87 -2.01
N ALA A 243 9.83 -16.81 -0.78
CA ALA A 243 10.05 -18.00 0.05
C ALA A 243 8.72 -18.69 0.42
N VAL A 244 7.70 -17.91 0.81
CA VAL A 244 6.36 -18.48 1.11
C VAL A 244 5.78 -19.14 -0.14
N ILE A 245 5.80 -18.45 -1.28
CA ILE A 245 5.24 -19.00 -2.54
C ILE A 245 6.04 -20.21 -3.01
N ALA A 246 7.38 -20.16 -2.99
CA ALA A 246 8.22 -21.27 -3.42
C ALA A 246 7.99 -22.55 -2.59
N THR A 247 7.75 -22.38 -1.28
CA THR A 247 7.47 -23.52 -0.39
C THR A 247 6.00 -23.96 -0.44
N LEU A 248 5.08 -23.07 -0.86
CA LEU A 248 3.66 -23.36 -1.03
C LEU A 248 3.38 -24.21 -2.28
N LEU A 249 3.99 -23.85 -3.41
CA LEU A 249 3.69 -24.43 -4.73
C LEU A 249 3.83 -25.96 -4.79
N PRO A 250 4.81 -26.63 -4.15
CA PRO A 250 4.86 -28.09 -4.11
C PRO A 250 3.69 -28.75 -3.37
N LEU A 251 3.05 -28.01 -2.43
CA LEU A 251 2.06 -28.55 -1.50
C LEU A 251 0.63 -28.52 -2.04
N ILE A 252 0.34 -27.70 -3.07
CA ILE A 252 -1.03 -27.49 -3.51
C ILE A 252 -1.12 -27.26 -5.02
N PRO A 253 -2.08 -27.95 -5.71
CA PRO A 253 -2.38 -27.65 -7.11
C PRO A 253 -2.91 -26.23 -7.27
N THR A 254 -2.37 -25.49 -8.26
CA THR A 254 -2.72 -24.08 -8.46
C THR A 254 -4.14 -23.86 -8.97
N ASN A 255 -4.70 -24.86 -9.68
CA ASN A 255 -6.05 -24.80 -10.27
C ASN A 255 -7.20 -24.89 -9.27
N ILE A 256 -6.95 -25.42 -8.05
CA ILE A 256 -8.00 -25.56 -7.02
C ILE A 256 -8.13 -24.32 -6.13
N LEU A 257 -7.21 -23.37 -6.24
CA LEU A 257 -7.23 -22.14 -5.44
C LEU A 257 -8.43 -21.26 -5.81
N THR A 258 -9.09 -20.72 -4.80
CA THR A 258 -10.28 -19.85 -4.94
C THR A 258 -10.09 -18.55 -4.15
N ALA A 259 -10.93 -17.56 -4.41
CA ALA A 259 -10.97 -16.32 -3.64
C ALA A 259 -11.62 -16.47 -2.25
N GLU A 260 -12.01 -17.69 -1.87
CA GLU A 260 -12.72 -17.96 -0.61
C GLU A 260 -11.82 -18.59 0.47
N THR A 261 -10.57 -18.95 0.11
CA THR A 261 -9.66 -19.64 1.02
C THR A 261 -8.23 -19.17 0.82
N SER A 262 -7.52 -18.92 1.93
CA SER A 262 -6.08 -18.65 1.87
C SER A 262 -5.31 -19.86 1.31
N PRO A 263 -4.39 -19.67 0.36
CA PRO A 263 -3.60 -20.78 -0.17
C PRO A 263 -2.73 -21.45 0.90
N LEU A 264 -2.27 -20.69 1.91
CA LEU A 264 -1.51 -21.22 3.04
C LEU A 264 -2.36 -22.20 3.86
N VAL A 265 -3.59 -21.81 4.20
CA VAL A 265 -4.53 -22.65 4.97
C VAL A 265 -4.94 -23.87 4.16
N ALA A 266 -5.20 -23.70 2.86
CA ALA A 266 -5.55 -24.80 1.96
C ALA A 266 -4.42 -25.83 1.85
N ALA A 267 -3.17 -25.40 1.68
CA ALA A 267 -2.00 -26.27 1.61
C ALA A 267 -1.80 -27.10 2.90
N LEU A 268 -1.93 -26.45 4.06
CA LEU A 268 -1.81 -27.14 5.35
C LEU A 268 -2.93 -28.15 5.56
N ASN A 269 -4.17 -27.85 5.15
CA ASN A 269 -5.30 -28.80 5.22
C ASN A 269 -5.07 -30.01 4.33
N ILE A 270 -4.67 -29.82 3.08
CA ILE A 270 -4.37 -30.91 2.14
C ILE A 270 -3.22 -31.77 2.67
N SER A 271 -2.21 -31.14 3.26
CA SER A 271 -1.10 -31.85 3.92
C SER A 271 -1.50 -32.57 5.22
N GLY A 272 -2.78 -32.53 5.63
CA GLY A 272 -3.30 -33.18 6.85
C GLY A 272 -2.80 -32.54 8.14
N LEU A 273 -2.48 -31.22 8.10
CA LEU A 273 -2.06 -30.43 9.26
C LEU A 273 -3.20 -29.50 9.70
N GLY A 274 -4.38 -30.04 9.99
CA GLY A 274 -5.58 -29.25 10.31
C GLY A 274 -5.43 -28.36 11.55
N TRP A 275 -4.58 -28.75 12.52
CA TRP A 275 -4.26 -27.89 13.67
C TRP A 275 -3.47 -26.64 13.23
N ALA A 276 -2.47 -26.80 12.37
CA ALA A 276 -1.66 -25.69 11.83
C ALA A 276 -2.50 -24.79 10.92
N ALA A 277 -3.39 -25.36 10.11
CA ALA A 277 -4.32 -24.61 9.27
C ALA A 277 -5.24 -23.71 10.11
N ARG A 278 -5.80 -24.22 11.22
CA ARG A 278 -6.64 -23.45 12.15
C ARG A 278 -5.86 -22.32 12.82
N SER A 279 -4.66 -22.63 13.35
CA SER A 279 -3.78 -21.63 13.97
C SER A 279 -3.38 -20.55 12.97
N THR A 280 -3.01 -20.94 11.75
CA THR A 280 -2.68 -20.00 10.66
C THR A 280 -3.87 -19.09 10.38
N ASN A 281 -5.09 -19.60 10.29
CA ASN A 281 -6.28 -18.80 10.00
C ASN A 281 -6.51 -17.70 11.07
N ILE A 282 -6.31 -18.00 12.37
CA ILE A 282 -6.38 -17.01 13.46
C ILE A 282 -5.33 -15.92 13.27
N ILE A 283 -4.09 -16.32 12.95
CA ILE A 283 -3.00 -15.38 12.78
C ILE A 283 -3.23 -14.50 11.54
N LEU A 284 -3.78 -15.04 10.43
CA LEU A 284 -4.13 -14.27 9.24
C LEU A 284 -5.16 -13.18 9.56
N ILE A 285 -6.18 -13.49 10.36
CA ILE A 285 -7.17 -12.50 10.82
C ILE A 285 -6.47 -11.39 11.62
N SER A 286 -5.62 -11.74 12.58
CA SER A 286 -4.89 -10.76 13.39
C SER A 286 -3.96 -9.89 12.53
N ALA A 287 -3.33 -10.47 11.51
CA ALA A 287 -2.47 -9.78 10.57
C ALA A 287 -3.24 -8.75 9.73
N ILE A 288 -4.42 -9.12 9.24
CA ILE A 288 -5.31 -8.23 8.50
C ILE A 288 -5.75 -7.05 9.37
N LEU A 289 -6.19 -7.34 10.61
CA LEU A 289 -6.61 -6.30 11.54
C LEU A 289 -5.47 -5.30 11.85
N SER A 290 -4.24 -5.78 12.00
CA SER A 290 -3.05 -4.93 12.16
C SER A 290 -2.85 -3.99 10.97
N THR A 291 -2.91 -4.53 9.75
CA THR A 291 -2.78 -3.72 8.53
C THR A 291 -3.89 -2.67 8.43
N MET A 292 -5.13 -3.05 8.74
CA MET A 292 -6.26 -2.14 8.74
C MET A 292 -6.11 -1.01 9.78
N LEU A 293 -5.61 -1.32 10.99
CA LEU A 293 -5.37 -0.32 12.04
C LEU A 293 -4.39 0.75 11.56
N ALA A 294 -3.25 0.36 11.02
CA ALA A 294 -2.23 1.26 10.50
C ALA A 294 -2.75 2.11 9.33
N ALA A 295 -3.38 1.46 8.35
CA ALA A 295 -3.86 2.13 7.14
C ALA A 295 -5.01 3.10 7.42
N THR A 296 -5.92 2.77 8.35
CA THR A 296 -7.04 3.65 8.74
C THR A 296 -6.53 4.95 9.38
N PHE A 297 -5.46 4.88 10.17
CA PHE A 297 -4.80 6.08 10.68
C PHE A 297 -4.18 6.91 9.54
N GLY A 298 -3.55 6.26 8.58
CA GLY A 298 -3.00 6.88 7.37
C GLY A 298 -4.07 7.57 6.52
N LEU A 299 -5.25 6.94 6.37
CA LEU A 299 -6.43 7.53 5.71
C LEU A 299 -6.86 8.84 6.38
N GLY A 300 -6.95 8.84 7.71
CA GLY A 300 -7.26 10.06 8.46
C GLY A 300 -6.25 11.18 8.23
N ARG A 301 -4.94 10.87 8.22
CA ARG A 301 -3.87 11.83 7.91
C ARG A 301 -3.95 12.37 6.48
N MET A 302 -4.28 11.53 5.50
CA MET A 302 -4.40 11.95 4.11
C MET A 302 -5.55 12.95 3.93
N VAL A 303 -6.73 12.65 4.48
CA VAL A 303 -7.89 13.55 4.44
C VAL A 303 -7.57 14.88 5.11
N ARG A 304 -6.92 14.85 6.27
CA ARG A 304 -6.47 16.07 6.97
C ARG A 304 -5.52 16.88 6.10
N SER A 305 -4.54 16.25 5.46
CA SER A 305 -3.59 16.92 4.56
C SER A 305 -4.29 17.63 3.40
N LEU A 306 -5.38 17.05 2.88
CA LEU A 306 -6.23 17.68 1.85
C LEU A 306 -7.04 18.86 2.43
N ALA A 307 -7.58 18.70 3.64
CA ALA A 307 -8.35 19.72 4.30
C ALA A 307 -7.51 20.95 4.69
N ASP A 308 -6.29 20.74 5.17
CA ASP A 308 -5.35 21.81 5.57
C ASP A 308 -4.97 22.74 4.41
N VAL A 309 -4.99 22.24 3.17
CA VAL A 309 -4.74 23.04 1.95
C VAL A 309 -6.03 23.49 1.26
N GLY A 310 -7.21 23.30 1.88
CA GLY A 310 -8.50 23.73 1.32
C GLY A 310 -8.99 22.83 0.18
N GLN A 311 -8.48 21.61 0.03
CA GLN A 311 -8.84 20.64 -1.00
C GLN A 311 -9.82 19.56 -0.49
N ALA A 312 -10.33 19.71 0.74
CA ALA A 312 -11.38 18.89 1.33
C ALA A 312 -12.37 19.77 2.12
N PRO A 313 -13.57 19.27 2.48
CA PRO A 313 -14.53 20.02 3.26
C PRO A 313 -13.95 20.58 4.57
N ALA A 314 -14.25 21.84 4.89
CA ALA A 314 -13.71 22.53 6.06
C ALA A 314 -14.05 21.83 7.40
N ILE A 315 -15.11 21.03 7.44
CA ILE A 315 -15.47 20.21 8.61
C ILE A 315 -14.38 19.19 8.97
N LEU A 316 -13.51 18.81 8.03
CA LEU A 316 -12.43 17.86 8.22
C LEU A 316 -11.13 18.52 8.73
N ILE A 317 -11.09 19.86 8.82
CA ILE A 317 -9.97 20.59 9.42
C ILE A 317 -9.99 20.36 10.93
N GLU A 318 -8.88 19.89 11.47
CA GLU A 318 -8.75 19.54 12.89
C GLU A 318 -7.40 19.98 13.46
N LYS A 319 -7.44 20.46 14.71
CA LYS A 319 -6.23 20.80 15.48
C LYS A 319 -5.94 19.65 16.44
N GLY A 320 -4.73 19.12 16.42
CA GLY A 320 -4.33 18.02 17.31
C GLY A 320 -3.51 16.95 16.60
N ASP A 321 -2.98 15.98 17.33
CA ASP A 321 -2.09 14.95 16.78
C ASP A 321 -2.88 13.83 16.09
N VAL A 322 -4.09 13.54 16.55
CA VAL A 322 -4.94 12.48 16.01
C VAL A 322 -5.99 13.08 15.06
N PRO A 323 -6.10 12.59 13.82
CA PRO A 323 -7.06 13.08 12.84
C PRO A 323 -8.44 12.41 13.00
N TYR A 324 -9.14 12.65 14.12
CA TYR A 324 -10.41 11.98 14.46
C TYR A 324 -11.45 12.09 13.35
N ARG A 325 -11.66 13.29 12.83
CA ARG A 325 -12.66 13.55 11.78
C ARG A 325 -12.32 12.83 10.49
N GLY A 326 -11.04 12.82 10.13
CA GLY A 326 -10.53 12.08 8.98
C GLY A 326 -10.68 10.57 9.14
N ILE A 327 -10.46 10.02 10.34
CA ILE A 327 -10.65 8.60 10.67
C ILE A 327 -12.13 8.21 10.56
N ILE A 328 -13.03 8.99 11.18
CA ILE A 328 -14.47 8.73 11.12
C ILE A 328 -14.98 8.83 9.68
N PHE A 329 -14.58 9.86 8.94
CA PHE A 329 -14.96 10.03 7.54
C PHE A 329 -14.51 8.84 6.68
N SER A 330 -13.28 8.36 6.88
CA SER A 330 -12.76 7.20 6.17
C SER A 330 -13.45 5.90 6.59
N GLY A 331 -13.77 5.74 7.89
CA GLY A 331 -14.56 4.62 8.41
C GLY A 331 -15.94 4.54 7.76
N LEU A 332 -16.65 5.67 7.68
CA LEU A 332 -17.95 5.75 6.99
C LEU A 332 -17.84 5.40 5.51
N ALA A 333 -16.81 5.88 4.82
CA ALA A 333 -16.56 5.53 3.42
C ALA A 333 -16.29 4.02 3.23
N MET A 334 -15.53 3.40 4.13
CA MET A 334 -15.31 1.94 4.13
C MET A 334 -16.61 1.16 4.37
N LEU A 335 -17.47 1.62 5.29
CA LEU A 335 -18.79 1.01 5.53
C LEU A 335 -19.68 1.08 4.28
N VAL A 336 -19.68 2.21 3.57
CA VAL A 336 -20.40 2.34 2.29
C VAL A 336 -19.83 1.35 1.26
N ALA A 337 -18.50 1.25 1.14
CA ALA A 337 -17.86 0.35 0.18
C ALA A 337 -18.20 -1.13 0.42
N VAL A 338 -18.17 -1.62 1.69
CA VAL A 338 -18.52 -3.02 1.96
C VAL A 338 -20.02 -3.30 1.86
N SER A 339 -20.86 -2.27 2.04
CA SER A 339 -22.32 -2.41 1.86
C SER A 339 -22.70 -2.77 0.43
N LEU A 340 -21.83 -2.48 -0.57
CA LEU A 340 -21.99 -2.99 -1.93
C LEU A 340 -21.97 -4.51 -2.00
N GLY A 341 -21.41 -5.19 -1.00
CA GLY A 341 -21.44 -6.65 -0.89
C GLY A 341 -22.82 -7.26 -0.77
N TYR A 342 -23.85 -6.49 -0.37
CA TYR A 342 -25.25 -6.94 -0.42
C TYR A 342 -25.78 -7.04 -1.85
N PHE A 343 -25.23 -6.23 -2.77
CA PHE A 343 -25.61 -6.24 -4.20
C PHE A 343 -24.68 -7.14 -5.04
N LEU A 344 -23.43 -7.33 -4.60
CA LEU A 344 -22.39 -8.10 -5.29
C LEU A 344 -21.80 -9.22 -4.40
N PRO A 345 -22.62 -10.15 -3.88
CA PRO A 345 -22.20 -11.06 -2.81
C PRO A 345 -21.04 -11.99 -3.20
N ARG A 346 -20.92 -12.41 -4.47
CA ARG A 346 -19.87 -13.32 -4.95
C ARG A 346 -18.65 -12.61 -5.55
N GLY A 347 -18.76 -11.33 -5.88
CA GLY A 347 -17.71 -10.56 -6.57
C GLY A 347 -17.10 -9.45 -5.75
N ILE A 348 -17.62 -9.19 -4.54
CA ILE A 348 -17.24 -7.99 -3.75
C ILE A 348 -15.75 -7.90 -3.47
N TYR A 349 -15.10 -9.00 -3.10
CA TYR A 349 -13.67 -9.00 -2.80
C TYR A 349 -12.84 -8.61 -4.03
N ILE A 350 -13.08 -9.27 -5.18
CA ILE A 350 -12.36 -8.98 -6.43
C ILE A 350 -12.64 -7.55 -6.88
N PHE A 351 -13.88 -7.08 -6.77
CA PHE A 351 -14.27 -5.73 -7.10
C PHE A 351 -13.51 -4.68 -6.27
N LEU A 352 -13.46 -4.85 -4.95
CA LEU A 352 -12.77 -3.93 -4.03
C LEU A 352 -11.25 -3.95 -4.24
N VAL A 353 -10.65 -5.13 -4.38
CA VAL A 353 -9.21 -5.30 -4.67
C VAL A 353 -8.85 -4.67 -6.01
N SER A 354 -9.65 -4.90 -7.06
CA SER A 354 -9.33 -4.40 -8.40
C SER A 354 -9.49 -2.88 -8.49
N SER A 355 -10.55 -2.33 -7.89
CA SER A 355 -10.80 -0.89 -7.89
C SER A 355 -9.80 -0.15 -7.00
N GLY A 356 -9.48 -0.70 -5.81
CA GLY A 356 -8.43 -0.19 -4.93
C GLY A 356 -7.05 -0.30 -5.58
N GLY A 357 -6.76 -1.44 -6.21
CA GLY A 357 -5.53 -1.70 -6.92
C GLY A 357 -5.28 -0.74 -8.08
N PHE A 358 -6.30 -0.46 -8.90
CA PHE A 358 -6.18 0.58 -9.93
C PHE A 358 -5.76 1.93 -9.34
N SER A 359 -6.43 2.36 -8.28
CA SER A 359 -6.17 3.66 -7.65
C SER A 359 -4.74 3.76 -7.09
N LEU A 360 -4.23 2.66 -6.51
CA LEU A 360 -2.85 2.59 -6.04
C LEU A 360 -1.85 2.59 -7.20
N LEU A 361 -2.08 1.80 -8.26
CA LEU A 361 -1.24 1.80 -9.46
C LEU A 361 -1.20 3.17 -10.14
N PHE A 362 -2.34 3.86 -10.19
CA PHE A 362 -2.42 5.24 -10.67
C PHE A 362 -1.52 6.17 -9.82
N ALA A 363 -1.61 6.09 -8.49
CA ALA A 363 -0.76 6.89 -7.61
C ALA A 363 0.73 6.57 -7.82
N TYR A 364 1.10 5.30 -7.97
CA TYR A 364 2.48 4.88 -8.24
C TYR A 364 2.99 5.41 -9.60
N LEU A 365 2.14 5.37 -10.63
CA LEU A 365 2.47 5.96 -11.93
C LEU A 365 2.74 7.46 -11.79
N ILE A 366 1.90 8.18 -11.05
CA ILE A 366 2.10 9.62 -10.81
C ILE A 366 3.37 9.88 -9.98
N ILE A 367 3.71 9.04 -9.01
CA ILE A 367 4.99 9.14 -8.28
C ILE A 367 6.17 9.09 -9.26
N ILE A 368 6.20 8.13 -10.18
CA ILE A 368 7.27 7.97 -11.16
C ILE A 368 7.35 9.18 -12.11
N ILE A 369 6.21 9.66 -12.63
CA ILE A 369 6.16 10.83 -13.54
C ILE A 369 6.59 12.10 -12.79
N THR A 370 6.16 12.26 -11.54
CA THR A 370 6.54 13.38 -10.67
C THR A 370 8.04 13.38 -10.40
N HIS A 371 8.60 12.23 -10.02
CA HIS A 371 10.03 12.06 -9.81
C HIS A 371 10.84 12.37 -11.08
N TYR A 372 10.40 11.86 -12.25
CA TYR A 372 11.05 12.13 -13.52
C TYR A 372 11.18 13.65 -13.79
N ARG A 373 10.08 14.40 -13.57
CA ARG A 373 10.07 15.87 -13.73
C ARG A 373 10.92 16.55 -12.67
N TYR A 374 10.82 16.10 -11.42
CA TYR A 374 11.60 16.65 -10.30
C TYR A 374 13.10 16.51 -10.55
N ARG A 375 13.55 15.31 -10.90
CA ARG A 375 14.97 15.02 -11.11
C ARG A 375 15.56 15.74 -12.34
N ARG A 376 14.75 15.92 -13.40
CA ARG A 376 15.17 16.76 -14.55
C ARG A 376 15.33 18.23 -14.21
N LYS A 377 14.54 18.73 -13.26
CA LYS A 377 14.56 20.14 -12.87
C LYS A 377 15.60 20.46 -11.80
N PHE A 378 15.77 19.59 -10.81
CA PHE A 378 16.58 19.86 -9.61
C PHE A 378 17.81 18.95 -9.48
N GLY A 379 17.96 17.94 -10.32
CA GLY A 379 19.02 16.95 -10.20
C GLY A 379 18.82 15.99 -9.01
N CYS A 380 19.94 15.42 -8.54
CA CYS A 380 19.94 14.58 -7.34
C CYS A 380 19.86 15.42 -6.07
N PRO A 381 19.41 14.85 -4.92
CA PRO A 381 19.36 15.55 -3.64
C PRO A 381 20.70 16.19 -3.26
N PRO A 382 20.73 17.45 -2.81
CA PRO A 382 21.99 18.21 -2.56
C PRO A 382 22.93 17.59 -1.55
N ARG A 383 22.42 16.77 -0.61
CA ARG A 383 23.18 16.10 0.45
C ARG A 383 23.05 14.58 0.43
N GLY A 384 22.56 13.99 -0.67
CA GLY A 384 22.32 12.57 -0.80
C GLY A 384 22.72 12.06 -2.17
N ASN A 385 23.08 10.77 -2.24
CA ASN A 385 23.30 10.11 -3.52
C ASN A 385 21.96 9.90 -4.25
N CYS A 386 22.00 9.93 -5.58
CA CYS A 386 20.89 9.46 -6.40
C CYS A 386 20.54 8.02 -6.00
N GLN A 387 19.29 7.77 -5.61
CA GLN A 387 18.88 6.46 -5.12
C GLN A 387 18.31 5.58 -6.23
N LEU A 388 17.74 6.20 -7.27
CA LEU A 388 17.25 5.47 -8.44
C LEU A 388 18.37 5.33 -9.48
N PRO A 389 18.98 4.14 -9.61
CA PRO A 389 19.99 3.89 -10.62
C PRO A 389 19.36 3.84 -12.03
N GLY A 390 20.16 4.14 -13.06
CA GLY A 390 19.73 4.00 -14.46
C GLY A 390 18.68 5.03 -14.94
N PHE A 391 18.50 6.15 -14.21
CA PHE A 391 17.66 7.25 -14.70
C PHE A 391 18.21 7.81 -16.05
N PRO A 392 17.37 8.13 -17.04
CA PRO A 392 15.90 8.15 -17.04
C PRO A 392 15.23 6.80 -17.42
N TYR A 393 16.00 5.81 -17.86
CA TYR A 393 15.47 4.57 -18.44
C TYR A 393 14.64 3.76 -17.43
N THR A 394 15.10 3.65 -16.18
CA THR A 394 14.37 2.96 -15.13
C THR A 394 13.01 3.60 -14.83
N SER A 395 12.91 4.94 -14.91
CA SER A 395 11.62 5.63 -14.75
C SER A 395 10.66 5.31 -15.89
N TRP A 396 11.17 5.23 -17.16
CA TRP A 396 10.35 4.84 -18.31
C TRP A 396 9.92 3.39 -18.23
N VAL A 397 10.82 2.46 -17.84
CA VAL A 397 10.47 1.05 -17.65
C VAL A 397 9.36 0.91 -16.62
N ALA A 398 9.48 1.58 -15.47
CA ALA A 398 8.45 1.52 -14.45
C ALA A 398 7.11 2.12 -14.91
N ALA A 399 7.13 3.28 -15.58
CA ALA A 399 5.91 3.91 -16.08
C ALA A 399 5.20 3.03 -17.12
N VAL A 400 5.93 2.49 -18.11
CA VAL A 400 5.37 1.59 -19.12
C VAL A 400 4.84 0.32 -18.48
N SER A 401 5.59 -0.29 -17.54
CA SER A 401 5.15 -1.49 -16.83
C SER A 401 3.86 -1.24 -16.05
N LEU A 402 3.74 -0.12 -15.33
CA LEU A 402 2.51 0.23 -14.59
C LEU A 402 1.32 0.44 -15.52
N ILE A 403 1.53 1.12 -16.66
CA ILE A 403 0.48 1.29 -17.68
C ILE A 403 0.06 -0.07 -18.26
N LEU A 404 1.01 -0.96 -18.54
CA LEU A 404 0.71 -2.31 -19.02
C LEU A 404 -0.08 -3.11 -17.97
N VAL A 405 0.30 -3.05 -16.70
CA VAL A 405 -0.46 -3.72 -15.63
C VAL A 405 -1.89 -3.21 -15.56
N ILE A 406 -2.10 -1.90 -15.64
CA ILE A 406 -3.44 -1.31 -15.67
C ILE A 406 -4.21 -1.78 -16.91
N ALA A 407 -3.58 -1.79 -18.08
CA ALA A 407 -4.22 -2.20 -19.34
C ALA A 407 -4.56 -3.70 -19.38
N THR A 408 -3.82 -4.55 -18.65
CA THR A 408 -4.06 -6.01 -18.60
C THR A 408 -5.08 -6.43 -17.55
N MET A 409 -5.61 -5.52 -16.72
CA MET A 409 -6.65 -5.83 -15.72
C MET A 409 -7.84 -6.62 -16.29
N PRO A 410 -8.38 -6.31 -17.48
CA PRO A 410 -9.49 -7.08 -18.03
C PRO A 410 -9.18 -8.53 -18.39
N LEU A 411 -7.91 -8.93 -18.47
CA LEU A 411 -7.50 -10.32 -18.77
C LEU A 411 -7.87 -11.30 -17.64
N ILE A 412 -8.06 -10.82 -16.43
CA ILE A 412 -8.48 -11.61 -15.28
C ILE A 412 -9.98 -11.41 -15.05
N PRO A 413 -10.78 -12.48 -14.99
CA PRO A 413 -12.22 -12.38 -14.70
C PRO A 413 -12.48 -11.61 -13.41
N GLY A 414 -13.31 -10.56 -13.51
CA GLY A 414 -13.68 -9.70 -12.38
C GLY A 414 -12.78 -8.48 -12.18
N GLN A 415 -11.55 -8.45 -12.67
CA GLN A 415 -10.66 -7.27 -12.51
C GLN A 415 -11.00 -6.12 -13.49
N GLY A 416 -11.62 -6.40 -14.62
CA GLY A 416 -12.02 -5.38 -15.59
C GLY A 416 -12.95 -4.31 -15.02
N SER A 417 -13.83 -4.69 -14.08
CA SER A 417 -14.68 -3.73 -13.35
C SER A 417 -13.87 -2.69 -12.58
N GLY A 418 -12.74 -3.07 -12.00
CA GLY A 418 -11.84 -2.17 -11.29
C GLY A 418 -11.21 -1.12 -12.21
N LEU A 419 -10.89 -1.47 -13.45
CA LEU A 419 -10.38 -0.52 -14.44
C LEU A 419 -11.43 0.55 -14.77
N TYR A 420 -12.67 0.14 -15.07
CA TYR A 420 -13.75 1.09 -15.37
C TYR A 420 -14.05 2.00 -14.20
N VAL A 421 -14.18 1.46 -12.99
CA VAL A 421 -14.42 2.24 -11.78
C VAL A 421 -13.27 3.20 -11.51
N GLY A 422 -12.02 2.76 -11.68
CA GLY A 422 -10.86 3.59 -11.47
C GLY A 422 -10.77 4.77 -12.45
N ILE A 423 -11.06 4.54 -13.74
CA ILE A 423 -11.13 5.61 -14.75
C ILE A 423 -12.26 6.59 -14.42
N MET A 424 -13.46 6.08 -14.09
CA MET A 424 -14.61 6.92 -13.72
C MET A 424 -14.30 7.75 -12.47
N LEU A 425 -13.65 7.17 -11.47
CA LEU A 425 -13.25 7.84 -10.24
C LEU A 425 -12.24 8.97 -10.51
N THR A 426 -11.23 8.70 -11.35
CA THR A 426 -10.23 9.69 -11.74
C THR A 426 -10.88 10.84 -12.51
N GLY A 427 -11.77 10.54 -13.45
CA GLY A 427 -12.55 11.52 -14.19
C GLY A 427 -13.48 12.34 -13.29
N PHE A 428 -14.13 11.71 -12.32
CA PHE A 428 -14.97 12.35 -11.33
C PHE A 428 -14.20 13.38 -10.49
N TYR A 429 -13.04 13.03 -9.96
CA TYR A 429 -12.22 13.97 -9.18
C TYR A 429 -11.64 15.08 -10.05
N LEU A 430 -11.29 14.80 -11.30
CA LEU A 430 -10.87 15.84 -12.23
C LEU A 430 -12.00 16.84 -12.51
N LEU A 431 -13.22 16.34 -12.76
CA LEU A 431 -14.41 17.16 -12.96
C LEU A 431 -14.72 17.99 -11.70
N LEU A 432 -14.69 17.38 -10.52
CA LEU A 432 -14.87 18.09 -9.26
C LEU A 432 -13.86 19.23 -9.11
N TYR A 433 -12.59 18.99 -9.38
CA TYR A 433 -11.58 20.04 -9.30
C TYR A 433 -11.88 21.21 -10.25
N ILE A 434 -12.28 20.91 -11.49
CA ILE A 434 -12.65 21.93 -12.50
C ILE A 434 -13.85 22.73 -12.00
N LEU A 435 -14.88 22.07 -11.49
CA LEU A 435 -16.08 22.73 -10.95
C LEU A 435 -15.75 23.64 -9.74
N PHE A 436 -14.89 23.18 -8.82
CA PHE A 436 -14.44 23.99 -7.69
C PHE A 436 -13.60 25.20 -8.12
N LYS A 437 -12.85 25.09 -9.20
CA LYS A 437 -12.06 26.21 -9.75
C LYS A 437 -12.95 27.25 -10.45
N ILE A 438 -14.05 26.80 -11.07
CA ILE A 438 -14.98 27.66 -11.80
C ILE A 438 -16.04 28.29 -10.89
N ALA A 439 -16.48 27.56 -9.86
CA ALA A 439 -17.44 28.07 -8.88
C ALA A 439 -16.82 29.24 -8.09
N PRO A 440 -17.51 30.40 -7.99
CA PRO A 440 -16.96 31.52 -7.26
C PRO A 440 -16.68 31.12 -5.80
N GLN A 441 -15.47 31.41 -5.34
CA GLN A 441 -14.91 31.10 -4.00
C GLN A 441 -15.79 31.48 -2.79
N ARG A 442 -16.94 32.07 -3.01
CA ARG A 442 -17.87 32.55 -1.98
C ARG A 442 -18.58 31.48 -1.16
N LEU A 443 -18.67 30.24 -1.65
CA LEU A 443 -19.38 29.16 -0.94
C LEU A 443 -18.54 28.42 0.09
N PHE A 444 -17.21 28.44 -0.03
CA PHE A 444 -16.29 27.65 0.81
C PHE A 444 -15.41 28.48 1.77
N LEU A 445 -15.34 29.81 1.59
CA LEU A 445 -14.41 30.69 2.31
C LEU A 445 -15.03 31.47 3.47
N LYS A 446 -16.18 31.07 4.02
CA LYS A 446 -16.81 31.85 5.11
C LYS A 446 -16.07 31.83 6.45
N ASN A 447 -14.94 31.08 6.58
CA ASN A 447 -14.16 31.04 7.85
C ASN A 447 -12.64 30.93 7.69
N THR A 448 -12.04 31.38 6.60
CA THR A 448 -10.57 31.41 6.47
C THR A 448 -9.96 32.77 6.84
N ALA A 449 -10.36 33.32 7.99
CA ALA A 449 -9.59 34.41 8.63
C ALA A 449 -8.25 33.93 9.23
N LEU A 450 -7.89 32.64 9.09
CA LEU A 450 -6.65 32.03 9.63
C LEU A 450 -5.67 31.53 8.57
N ALA A 451 -6.01 31.58 7.29
CA ALA A 451 -5.04 31.28 6.23
C ALA A 451 -4.29 32.54 5.84
N LYS A 452 -3.32 32.96 6.68
CA LYS A 452 -2.26 33.85 6.19
C LYS A 452 -1.52 33.10 5.07
N PRO A 453 -1.30 33.74 3.89
CA PRO A 453 -0.54 33.12 2.82
C PRO A 453 0.89 32.89 3.32
N LEU A 454 1.24 31.63 3.55
CA LEU A 454 2.62 31.16 3.82
C LEU A 454 3.53 31.26 2.59
N PHE A 455 3.06 31.90 1.52
CA PHE A 455 3.83 32.25 0.34
C PHE A 455 4.24 33.72 0.39
N ARG A 456 5.16 34.04 1.28
CA ARG A 456 6.07 35.16 1.05
C ARG A 456 7.32 34.54 0.44
N SER A 457 7.54 34.83 -0.82
CA SER A 457 8.73 34.49 -1.59
C SER A 457 10.00 34.83 -0.79
N SER A 458 10.63 33.83 -0.17
CA SER A 458 11.97 33.95 0.42
C SER A 458 13.08 33.83 -0.65
N GLY A 459 12.77 34.25 -1.89
CA GLY A 459 13.70 34.17 -3.02
C GLY A 459 14.59 35.40 -3.22
N THR A 460 14.50 36.45 -2.37
CA THR A 460 15.24 37.70 -2.64
C THR A 460 16.01 38.26 -1.47
N LYS A 461 16.12 37.55 -0.31
CA LYS A 461 16.94 38.04 0.81
C LYS A 461 18.22 37.27 1.10
N GLN A 462 18.45 36.11 0.48
CA GLN A 462 19.70 35.37 0.66
C GLN A 462 20.81 35.71 -0.35
N GLN A 463 20.53 36.51 -1.38
CA GLN A 463 21.58 37.03 -2.28
C GLN A 463 22.12 38.40 -1.87
N GLY A 464 21.47 39.10 -0.93
CA GLY A 464 21.93 40.37 -0.38
C GLY A 464 23.00 40.22 0.72
N ASP A 465 22.87 39.18 1.54
CA ASP A 465 23.76 38.99 2.71
C ASP A 465 25.09 38.29 2.34
N LEU A 466 25.20 37.65 1.20
CA LEU A 466 26.46 37.09 0.70
C LEU A 466 27.35 38.11 0.00
N LYS A 467 26.80 39.23 -0.49
CA LYS A 467 27.61 40.33 -1.04
C LYS A 467 28.09 41.33 0.01
N ALA A 468 27.39 41.41 1.13
CA ALA A 468 27.80 42.33 2.22
C ALA A 468 28.92 41.77 3.14
N ASN A 469 29.19 40.46 3.08
CA ASN A 469 30.28 39.83 3.84
C ASN A 469 31.60 39.70 3.06
N ASP A 470 31.57 39.80 1.73
CA ASP A 470 32.79 39.78 0.91
C ASP A 470 33.49 41.18 0.85
N ASP A 471 32.76 42.26 1.07
CA ASP A 471 33.35 43.62 1.12
C ASP A 471 33.96 44.00 2.50
N LYS A 472 33.68 43.24 3.57
CA LYS A 472 34.31 43.42 4.86
C LYS A 472 35.57 42.59 5.13
N ALA A 473 35.98 41.78 4.16
CA ALA A 473 37.20 40.97 4.23
C ALA A 473 38.33 41.52 3.33
N ARG A 474 38.18 42.76 2.81
CA ARG A 474 39.17 43.42 1.96
C ARG A 474 39.65 44.78 2.44
N ASP A 475 39.33 45.18 3.70
CA ASP A 475 39.97 46.32 4.36
C ASP A 475 40.80 45.87 5.55
#